data_01eff4a3e3fcc718cf6f7a57c58449f9
#
_entry.id   01eff4a3e3fcc718cf6f7a57c58449f9
#
_cell.length_a   1.000
_cell.length_b   1.000
_cell.length_c   1.000
_cell.angle_alpha   90.00
_cell.angle_beta   90.00
_cell.angle_gamma   90.00
#
_symmetry.space_group_name_H-M   'P 1'
#
loop_
_entity.id
_entity.type
_entity.pdbx_description
1 polymer ?
#
loop_
_entity_poly.entity_id
_entity_poly.type
_entity_poly.pdbx_seq_one_letter_code
_entity_poly.pdbx_strand_id
1 'polypeptide(L)'
;MDIGTPLSASSTRVMLLGAGELGKEVIISFQRLGVETVAVDRYQNAPGHQVAHRAYVIDMTNEKQLREIIQKEKPHYIVPEIEAINTDFLSEVDSEGYSKVIPSLKAVQLTMNRVGIRKLASEELGLPTSNYGF
;
A
#
# COMPACT_ATOMS: atom_id res chain seq x y z
N MET A 1 9.33 17.28 9.00
CA MET A 1 9.77 16.02 8.35
C MET A 1 10.63 16.38 7.15
N ASP A 2 11.85 15.92 7.11
CA ASP A 2 12.74 16.09 5.96
C ASP A 2 12.53 14.94 5.00
N ILE A 3 12.16 15.23 3.76
CA ILE A 3 11.85 14.19 2.75
C ILE A 3 13.13 13.61 2.14
N GLY A 4 14.21 14.38 2.10
CA GLY A 4 15.48 13.98 1.51
C GLY A 4 15.44 13.98 -0.02
N THR A 5 16.43 13.33 -0.63
CA THR A 5 16.56 13.27 -2.09
C THR A 5 16.36 11.84 -2.58
N PRO A 6 15.48 11.59 -3.56
CA PRO A 6 15.30 10.25 -4.14
C PRO A 6 16.63 9.65 -4.61
N LEU A 7 16.78 8.35 -4.50
CA LEU A 7 17.96 7.58 -4.88
C LEU A 7 19.23 7.92 -4.09
N SER A 8 19.10 8.58 -2.95
CA SER A 8 20.20 8.86 -2.02
C SER A 8 19.98 8.19 -0.66
N ALA A 9 20.99 8.23 0.18
CA ALA A 9 20.91 7.70 1.55
C ALA A 9 19.90 8.44 2.44
N SER A 10 19.54 9.68 2.08
CA SER A 10 18.57 10.49 2.82
C SER A 10 17.14 10.37 2.30
N SER A 11 16.88 9.54 1.28
CA SER A 11 15.57 9.42 0.66
C SER A 11 14.47 8.99 1.63
N THR A 12 13.31 9.63 1.55
CA THR A 12 12.07 9.06 2.08
C THR A 12 11.49 8.14 1.02
N ARG A 13 11.29 6.88 1.37
CA ARG A 13 10.86 5.83 0.44
C ARG A 13 9.46 5.34 0.75
N VAL A 14 8.61 5.31 -0.28
CA VAL A 14 7.25 4.79 -0.22
C VAL A 14 7.12 3.59 -1.15
N MET A 15 6.56 2.50 -0.64
CA MET A 15 6.21 1.30 -1.41
C MET A 15 4.70 1.24 -1.60
N LEU A 16 4.24 1.20 -2.85
CA LEU A 16 2.85 0.94 -3.20
C LEU A 16 2.65 -0.55 -3.46
N LEU A 17 1.66 -1.13 -2.78
CA LEU A 17 1.18 -2.49 -3.01
C LEU A 17 -0.12 -2.42 -3.83
N GLY A 18 0.03 -2.55 -5.13
CA GLY A 18 -0.92 -2.23 -6.18
C GLY A 18 -0.41 -1.05 -7.00
N ALA A 19 -0.24 -1.25 -8.29
CA ALA A 19 0.36 -0.27 -9.19
C ALA A 19 -0.45 -0.10 -10.49
N GLY A 20 -1.78 -0.18 -10.38
CA GLY A 20 -2.71 0.08 -11.47
C GLY A 20 -2.77 1.57 -11.83
N GLU A 21 -3.83 2.00 -12.49
CA GLU A 21 -3.97 3.39 -12.95
C GLU A 21 -4.01 4.38 -11.78
N LEU A 22 -4.75 4.07 -10.72
CA LEU A 22 -4.76 4.90 -9.52
C LEU A 22 -3.39 4.90 -8.82
N GLY A 23 -2.76 3.73 -8.71
CA GLY A 23 -1.41 3.60 -8.15
C GLY A 23 -0.39 4.44 -8.91
N LYS A 24 -0.49 4.52 -10.24
CA LYS A 24 0.35 5.40 -11.08
C LYS A 24 0.20 6.87 -10.70
N GLU A 25 -1.03 7.36 -10.55
CA GLU A 25 -1.27 8.76 -10.17
C GLU A 25 -0.74 9.08 -8.76
N VAL A 26 -0.89 8.15 -7.83
CA VAL A 26 -0.32 8.27 -6.48
C VAL A 26 1.21 8.33 -6.53
N ILE A 27 1.86 7.47 -7.32
CA ILE A 27 3.32 7.46 -7.51
C ILE A 27 3.80 8.79 -8.08
N ILE A 28 3.14 9.31 -9.12
CA ILE A 28 3.48 10.62 -9.71
C ILE A 28 3.37 11.73 -8.67
N SER A 29 2.32 11.71 -7.85
CA SER A 29 2.12 12.69 -6.78
C SER A 29 3.22 12.63 -5.72
N PHE A 30 3.64 11.45 -5.32
CA PHE A 30 4.78 11.26 -4.41
C PHE A 30 6.09 11.80 -5.00
N GLN A 31 6.33 11.54 -6.28
CA GLN A 31 7.54 12.04 -6.95
C GLN A 31 7.58 13.57 -7.05
N ARG A 32 6.42 14.21 -7.25
CA ARG A 32 6.33 15.69 -7.19
C ARG A 32 6.73 16.26 -5.83
N LEU A 33 6.55 15.48 -4.76
CA LEU A 33 6.96 15.84 -3.41
C LEU A 33 8.43 15.48 -3.10
N GLY A 34 9.15 14.90 -4.04
CA GLY A 34 10.53 14.45 -3.84
C GLY A 34 10.66 13.12 -3.09
N VAL A 35 9.62 12.30 -3.09
CA VAL A 35 9.60 10.98 -2.44
C VAL A 35 10.09 9.90 -3.41
N GLU A 36 10.94 9.01 -2.93
CA GLU A 36 11.38 7.83 -3.69
C GLU A 36 10.28 6.77 -3.66
N THR A 37 9.93 6.24 -4.84
CA THR A 37 8.79 5.33 -5.00
C THR A 37 9.19 3.95 -5.47
N VAL A 38 8.59 2.93 -4.86
CA VAL A 38 8.70 1.52 -5.24
C VAL A 38 7.30 1.02 -5.56
N ALA A 39 7.09 0.52 -6.77
CA ALA A 39 5.80 -0.01 -7.22
C ALA A 39 5.82 -1.55 -7.22
N VAL A 40 4.85 -2.16 -6.57
CA VAL A 40 4.71 -3.62 -6.50
C VAL A 40 3.35 -4.02 -7.06
N ASP A 41 3.34 -4.97 -7.99
CA ASP A 41 2.10 -5.54 -8.52
C ASP A 41 2.33 -7.00 -8.92
N ARG A 42 1.24 -7.72 -9.26
CA ARG A 42 1.24 -9.14 -9.63
C ARG A 42 1.57 -9.40 -11.10
N TYR A 43 1.63 -8.36 -11.95
CA TYR A 43 1.89 -8.49 -13.39
C TYR A 43 2.91 -7.47 -13.86
N GLN A 44 3.60 -7.79 -14.93
CA GLN A 44 4.62 -6.95 -15.52
C GLN A 44 4.03 -5.71 -16.20
N ASN A 45 4.79 -4.64 -16.19
CA ASN A 45 4.43 -3.38 -16.87
C ASN A 45 3.09 -2.78 -16.40
N ALA A 46 2.72 -3.02 -15.14
CA ALA A 46 1.60 -2.32 -14.55
C ALA A 46 1.78 -0.79 -14.71
N PRO A 47 0.70 0.00 -14.82
CA PRO A 47 0.81 1.44 -15.05
C PRO A 47 1.79 2.16 -14.11
N GLY A 48 1.76 1.85 -12.82
CA GLY A 48 2.69 2.41 -11.84
C GLY A 48 4.14 1.97 -12.00
N HIS A 49 4.39 0.77 -12.54
CA HIS A 49 5.75 0.30 -12.84
C HIS A 49 6.47 1.20 -13.86
N GLN A 50 5.72 1.84 -14.76
CA GLN A 50 6.26 2.67 -15.82
C GLN A 50 6.81 4.00 -15.32
N VAL A 51 6.44 4.44 -14.13
CA VAL A 51 6.79 5.75 -13.57
C VAL A 51 7.54 5.68 -12.23
N ALA A 52 7.51 4.56 -11.53
CA ALA A 52 8.22 4.40 -10.26
C ALA A 52 9.75 4.37 -10.43
N HIS A 53 10.48 4.72 -9.38
CA HIS A 53 11.94 4.57 -9.36
C HIS A 53 12.37 3.10 -9.44
N ARG A 54 11.61 2.19 -8.82
CA ARG A 54 11.80 0.73 -8.93
C ARG A 54 10.46 0.02 -8.98
N ALA A 55 10.44 -1.13 -9.64
CA ALA A 55 9.24 -1.94 -9.84
C ALA A 55 9.51 -3.41 -9.54
N TYR A 56 8.53 -4.07 -8.92
CA TYR A 56 8.58 -5.49 -8.59
C TYR A 56 7.29 -6.19 -8.99
N VAL A 57 7.44 -7.43 -9.47
CA VAL A 57 6.32 -8.31 -9.80
C VAL A 57 6.35 -9.49 -8.84
N ILE A 58 5.37 -9.56 -7.94
CA ILE A 58 5.24 -10.63 -6.95
C ILE A 58 3.77 -10.99 -6.71
N ASP A 59 3.56 -12.13 -6.10
CA ASP A 59 2.30 -12.42 -5.42
C ASP A 59 2.29 -11.78 -4.04
N MET A 60 1.56 -10.68 -3.87
CA MET A 60 1.48 -9.94 -2.61
C MET A 60 0.69 -10.66 -1.51
N THR A 61 0.00 -11.77 -1.83
CA THR A 61 -0.62 -12.66 -0.84
C THR A 61 0.41 -13.64 -0.25
N ASN A 62 1.54 -13.83 -0.95
CA ASN A 62 2.64 -14.68 -0.50
C ASN A 62 3.55 -13.92 0.47
N GLU A 63 3.51 -14.30 1.74
CA GLU A 63 4.29 -13.66 2.80
C GLU A 63 5.78 -13.62 2.48
N LYS A 64 6.35 -14.73 2.01
CA LYS A 64 7.79 -14.82 1.74
C LYS A 64 8.25 -13.81 0.69
N GLN A 65 7.52 -13.72 -0.42
CA GLN A 65 7.84 -12.77 -1.49
C GLN A 65 7.70 -11.33 -1.02
N LEU A 66 6.63 -11.03 -0.27
CA LEU A 66 6.39 -9.69 0.26
C LEU A 66 7.46 -9.30 1.29
N ARG A 67 7.83 -10.22 2.18
CA ARG A 67 8.89 -10.04 3.18
C ARG A 67 10.24 -9.74 2.51
N GLU A 68 10.63 -10.51 1.51
CA GLU A 68 11.88 -10.32 0.78
C GLU A 68 12.01 -8.91 0.18
N ILE A 69 10.94 -8.41 -0.42
CA ILE A 69 10.96 -7.07 -1.03
C ILE A 69 10.96 -5.96 0.02
N ILE A 70 10.17 -6.09 1.08
CA ILE A 70 10.16 -5.11 2.16
C ILE A 70 11.52 -5.04 2.86
N GLN A 71 12.15 -6.18 3.12
CA GLN A 71 13.49 -6.23 3.72
C GLN A 71 14.58 -5.65 2.81
N LYS A 72 14.47 -5.88 1.50
CA LYS A 72 15.41 -5.34 0.51
C LYS A 72 15.27 -3.82 0.36
N GLU A 73 14.06 -3.33 0.22
CA GLU A 73 13.77 -1.93 -0.05
C GLU A 73 13.76 -1.05 1.19
N LYS A 74 13.41 -1.63 2.35
CA LYS A 74 13.27 -0.92 3.63
C LYS A 74 12.48 0.38 3.50
N PRO A 75 11.23 0.31 2.99
CA PRO A 75 10.43 1.51 2.82
C PRO A 75 10.09 2.13 4.18
N HIS A 76 10.02 3.45 4.24
CA HIS A 76 9.52 4.16 5.43
C HIS A 76 7.99 4.01 5.55
N TYR A 77 7.32 3.99 4.39
CA TYR A 77 5.86 3.86 4.31
C TYR A 77 5.47 2.80 3.29
N ILE A 78 4.42 2.05 3.64
CA ILE A 78 3.78 1.07 2.76
C ILE A 78 2.33 1.51 2.56
N VAL A 79 1.92 1.61 1.30
CA VAL A 79 0.57 2.03 0.92
C VAL A 79 -0.11 0.89 0.17
N PRO A 80 -1.01 0.13 0.83
CA PRO A 80 -1.86 -0.85 0.16
C PRO A 80 -2.92 -0.15 -0.71
N GLU A 81 -3.03 -0.54 -1.97
CA GLU A 81 -3.99 0.03 -2.93
C GLU A 81 -5.00 -1.00 -3.42
N ILE A 82 -4.64 -2.29 -3.41
CA ILE A 82 -5.51 -3.40 -3.82
C ILE A 82 -5.84 -4.33 -2.66
N GLU A 83 -6.88 -5.17 -2.83
CA GLU A 83 -7.34 -6.09 -1.79
C GLU A 83 -6.51 -7.38 -1.67
N ALA A 84 -5.85 -7.81 -2.75
CA ALA A 84 -5.10 -9.08 -2.81
C ALA A 84 -3.70 -8.94 -2.19
N ILE A 85 -3.65 -8.73 -0.87
CA ILE A 85 -2.43 -8.53 -0.08
C ILE A 85 -2.51 -9.32 1.23
N ASN A 86 -1.38 -9.83 1.70
CA ASN A 86 -1.28 -10.45 3.03
C ASN A 86 -1.30 -9.37 4.12
N THR A 87 -2.50 -9.02 4.59
CA THR A 87 -2.69 -7.98 5.61
C THR A 87 -2.21 -8.40 7.00
N ASP A 88 -2.20 -9.69 7.32
CA ASP A 88 -1.68 -10.19 8.59
C ASP A 88 -0.17 -9.95 8.69
N PHE A 89 0.56 -10.24 7.63
CA PHE A 89 1.98 -9.93 7.55
C PHE A 89 2.27 -8.42 7.60
N LEU A 90 1.46 -7.60 6.95
CA LEU A 90 1.61 -6.15 7.07
C LEU A 90 1.36 -5.64 8.49
N SER A 91 0.51 -6.32 9.27
CA SER A 91 0.31 -6.02 10.69
C SER A 91 1.57 -6.26 11.53
N GLU A 92 2.28 -7.34 11.22
CA GLU A 92 3.57 -7.65 11.83
C GLU A 92 4.60 -6.55 11.50
N VAL A 93 4.73 -6.20 10.22
CA VAL A 93 5.64 -5.15 9.74
C VAL A 93 5.38 -3.79 10.41
N ASP A 94 4.11 -3.38 10.50
CA ASP A 94 3.71 -2.12 11.13
C ASP A 94 4.03 -2.12 12.64
N SER A 95 3.83 -3.27 13.31
CA SER A 95 4.11 -3.43 14.74
C SER A 95 5.61 -3.41 15.07
N GLU A 96 6.46 -3.89 14.18
CA GLU A 96 7.93 -3.86 14.30
C GLU A 96 8.49 -2.44 14.14
N GLY A 97 7.76 -1.51 13.58
CA GLY A 97 8.03 -0.06 13.58
C GLY A 97 9.10 0.43 12.60
N TYR A 98 9.64 -0.41 11.72
CA TYR A 98 10.59 0.03 10.69
C TYR A 98 9.94 0.50 9.39
N SER A 99 8.69 0.11 9.15
CA SER A 99 7.86 0.57 8.04
C SER A 99 6.46 0.85 8.57
N LYS A 100 5.89 1.99 8.21
CA LYS A 100 4.54 2.37 8.61
C LYS A 100 3.55 2.10 7.50
N VAL A 101 2.48 1.37 7.80
CA VAL A 101 1.38 1.12 6.84
C VAL A 101 0.38 2.27 6.87
N ILE A 102 0.06 2.84 5.71
CA ILE A 102 -0.86 3.97 5.55
C ILE A 102 -1.88 3.64 4.44
N PRO A 103 -3.18 3.79 4.70
CA PRO A 103 -3.83 4.11 5.99
C PRO A 103 -3.58 3.04 7.04
N SER A 104 -4.04 3.26 8.28
CA SER A 104 -3.84 2.28 9.36
C SER A 104 -4.35 0.89 8.94
N LEU A 105 -3.69 -0.16 9.40
CA LEU A 105 -4.08 -1.53 9.06
C LEU A 105 -5.54 -1.85 9.40
N LYS A 106 -6.06 -1.30 10.50
CA LYS A 106 -7.48 -1.43 10.83
C LYS A 106 -8.37 -0.84 9.73
N ALA A 107 -8.00 0.33 9.19
CA ALA A 107 -8.73 0.94 8.08
C ALA A 107 -8.61 0.10 6.80
N VAL A 108 -7.41 -0.40 6.50
CA VAL A 108 -7.18 -1.29 5.35
C VAL A 108 -8.04 -2.55 5.44
N GLN A 109 -8.01 -3.26 6.56
CA GLN A 109 -8.78 -4.48 6.77
C GLN A 109 -10.30 -4.24 6.68
N LEU A 110 -10.80 -3.14 7.24
CA LEU A 110 -12.20 -2.76 7.15
C LEU A 110 -12.63 -2.41 5.73
N THR A 111 -11.84 -1.64 5.00
CA THR A 111 -12.18 -1.20 3.64
C THR A 111 -12.06 -2.32 2.62
N MET A 112 -11.16 -3.26 2.83
CA MET A 112 -11.01 -4.45 2.00
C MET A 112 -12.12 -5.49 2.23
N ASN A 113 -12.77 -5.45 3.38
CA ASN A 113 -13.92 -6.29 3.70
C ASN A 113 -15.23 -5.53 3.41
N ARG A 114 -15.82 -5.78 2.23
CA ARG A 114 -17.06 -5.10 1.79
C ARG A 114 -18.25 -5.32 2.73
N VAL A 115 -18.32 -6.46 3.39
CA VAL A 115 -19.32 -6.73 4.43
C VAL A 115 -19.04 -5.91 5.68
N GLY A 116 -17.79 -5.93 6.15
CA GLY A 116 -17.35 -5.22 7.34
C GLY A 116 -17.55 -3.72 7.23
N ILE A 117 -17.14 -3.10 6.11
CA ILE A 117 -17.28 -1.64 5.92
C ILE A 117 -18.76 -1.21 5.87
N ARG A 118 -19.65 -2.02 5.26
CA ARG A 118 -21.09 -1.72 5.21
C ARG A 118 -21.73 -1.81 6.58
N LYS A 119 -21.41 -2.84 7.35
CA LYS A 119 -21.88 -2.99 8.74
C LYS A 119 -21.41 -1.83 9.60
N LEU A 120 -20.14 -1.51 9.56
CA LEU A 120 -19.59 -0.35 10.26
C LEU A 120 -20.35 0.93 9.90
N ALA A 121 -20.52 1.21 8.61
CA ALA A 121 -21.16 2.43 8.15
C ALA A 121 -22.64 2.51 8.57
N SER A 122 -23.43 1.46 8.33
CA SER A 122 -24.88 1.50 8.56
C SER A 122 -25.28 1.15 9.99
N GLU A 123 -24.68 0.12 10.59
CA GLU A 123 -25.12 -0.43 11.87
C GLU A 123 -24.45 0.27 13.07
N GLU A 124 -23.16 0.63 12.95
CA GLU A 124 -22.41 1.27 14.04
C GLU A 124 -22.39 2.80 13.95
N LEU A 125 -22.19 3.35 12.74
CA LEU A 125 -22.07 4.79 12.53
C LEU A 125 -23.35 5.47 12.08
N GLY A 126 -24.41 4.70 11.74
CA GLY A 126 -25.70 5.24 11.29
C GLY A 126 -25.61 6.04 9.98
N LEU A 127 -24.60 5.78 9.14
CA LEU A 127 -24.44 6.48 7.87
C LEU A 127 -25.37 5.89 6.81
N PRO A 128 -25.89 6.70 5.89
CA PRO A 128 -26.70 6.20 4.79
C PRO A 128 -25.86 5.34 3.85
N THR A 129 -26.34 4.14 3.55
CA THR A 129 -25.74 3.19 2.62
C THR A 129 -26.78 2.74 1.60
N SER A 130 -26.34 2.23 0.43
CA SER A 130 -27.25 1.50 -0.46
C SER A 130 -27.77 0.22 0.24
N ASN A 131 -28.97 -0.23 -0.16
CA ASN A 131 -29.51 -1.50 0.31
C ASN A 131 -28.56 -2.65 -0.02
N TYR A 132 -28.31 -3.53 0.94
CA TYR A 132 -27.46 -4.69 0.77
C TYR A 132 -28.05 -5.91 1.46
N GLY A 133 -27.73 -7.10 0.95
CA GLY A 133 -28.02 -8.40 1.57
C GLY A 133 -26.80 -9.30 1.43
N PHE A 134 -26.69 -10.27 2.32
CA PHE A 134 -25.61 -11.28 2.35
C PHE A 134 -26.20 -12.66 2.18
#